data_469a36134c4cca86a6725d08b6c77729
#
_entry.id   469a36134c4cca86a6725d08b6c77729
#
_cell.length_a   1.000
_cell.length_b   1.000
_cell.length_c   1.000
_cell.angle_alpha   90.00
_cell.angle_beta   90.00
_cell.angle_gamma   90.00
#
_symmetry.space_group_name_H-M   'P 1'
#
loop_
_entity.id
_entity.type
_entity.pdbx_description
1 polymer ?
#
loop_
_entity_poly.entity_id
_entity_poly.type
_entity_poly.pdbx_seq_one_letter_code
_entity_poly.pdbx_strand_id
1 'polypeptide(L)' 'MDNLHKLHWRCRRGTKELDILTRKFLDCHYSSAGPELKRAFESMLDMQDSELYALLIGTRKSHDQHVNRVIKCIHD' A
#
# COMPACT_ATOMS: atom_id res chain seq x y z
N MET A 1 -20.40 -4.68 -6.14
CA MET A 1 -19.53 -4.97 -5.12
C MET A 1 -18.26 -4.23 -5.20
N ASP A 2 -17.84 -3.88 -4.11
CA ASP A 2 -16.96 -2.79 -4.01
C ASP A 2 -15.54 -3.26 -3.81
N ASN A 3 -14.67 -2.92 -4.74
CA ASN A 3 -13.25 -3.25 -4.63
C ASN A 3 -12.63 -2.62 -3.39
N LEU A 4 -13.12 -1.46 -2.98
CA LEU A 4 -12.63 -0.79 -1.79
C LEU A 4 -12.87 -1.63 -0.54
N HIS A 5 -14.02 -2.28 -0.47
CA HIS A 5 -14.33 -3.13 0.66
C HIS A 5 -13.33 -4.29 0.77
N LYS A 6 -13.04 -4.92 -0.36
CA LYS A 6 -12.05 -5.99 -0.38
C LYS A 6 -10.66 -5.48 -0.03
N LEU A 7 -10.30 -4.30 -0.50
CA LEU A 7 -8.99 -3.73 -0.21
C LEU A 7 -8.87 -3.37 1.26
N HIS A 8 -9.93 -2.90 1.90
CA HIS A 8 -9.91 -2.65 3.33
C HIS A 8 -9.59 -3.92 4.11
N TRP A 9 -10.16 -5.04 3.70
CA TRP A 9 -9.86 -6.33 4.31
C TRP A 9 -8.40 -6.71 4.12
N ARG A 10 -7.88 -6.51 2.92
CA ARG A 10 -6.50 -6.86 2.61
C ARG A 10 -5.49 -5.96 3.34
N CYS A 11 -5.92 -4.80 3.80
CA CYS A 11 -5.08 -3.91 4.59
C CYS A 11 -4.94 -4.37 6.03
N ARG A 12 -5.77 -5.30 6.47
CA ARG A 12 -5.70 -5.81 7.85
C ARG A 12 -4.65 -6.91 7.93
N ARG A 13 -3.45 -6.50 8.29
CA ARG A 13 -2.28 -7.39 8.23
C ARG A 13 -1.89 -7.96 9.58
N GLY A 14 -2.60 -7.60 10.64
CA GLY A 14 -2.26 -8.08 11.98
C GLY A 14 -1.17 -7.28 12.66
N THR A 15 -0.53 -6.37 11.94
CA THR A 15 0.47 -5.46 12.50
C THR A 15 -0.11 -4.05 12.45
N LYS A 16 -0.17 -3.42 13.60
CA LYS A 16 -0.80 -2.10 13.71
C LYS A 16 -0.19 -1.08 12.76
N GLU A 17 1.14 -1.07 12.66
CA GLU A 17 1.82 -0.11 11.79
C GLU A 17 1.46 -0.32 10.33
N LEU A 18 1.46 -1.58 9.87
CA LEU A 18 1.09 -1.86 8.49
C LEU A 18 -0.36 -1.51 8.22
N ASP A 19 -1.24 -1.81 9.17
CA ASP A 19 -2.64 -1.47 9.02
C ASP A 19 -2.83 0.03 8.85
N ILE A 20 -2.16 0.82 9.66
CA ILE A 20 -2.28 2.27 9.61
C ILE A 20 -1.75 2.82 8.29
N LEU A 21 -0.56 2.37 7.88
CA LEU A 21 0.08 2.90 6.69
C LEU A 21 -0.66 2.53 5.41
N THR A 22 -1.09 1.28 5.30
CA THR A 22 -1.82 0.86 4.11
C THR A 22 -3.19 1.50 4.04
N ARG A 23 -3.87 1.63 5.16
CA ARG A 23 -5.17 2.29 5.17
C ARG A 23 -5.06 3.78 4.87
N LYS A 24 -3.97 4.39 5.26
CA LYS A 24 -3.76 5.81 4.94
C LYS A 24 -3.78 6.02 3.44
N PHE A 25 -3.07 5.19 2.68
CA PHE A 25 -3.09 5.32 1.24
C PHE A 25 -4.48 5.05 0.69
N LEU A 26 -5.12 3.99 1.17
CA LEU A 26 -6.44 3.61 0.69
C LEU A 26 -7.46 4.73 0.92
N ASP A 27 -7.45 5.31 2.10
CA ASP A 27 -8.45 6.31 2.46
C ASP A 27 -8.18 7.68 1.84
N CYS A 28 -6.91 8.04 1.68
CA CYS A 28 -6.54 9.40 1.29
C CYS A 28 -6.11 9.53 -0.17
N HIS A 29 -5.57 8.48 -0.76
CA HIS A 29 -4.93 8.58 -2.07
C HIS A 29 -5.50 7.63 -3.12
N TYR A 30 -6.04 6.49 -2.71
CA TYR A 30 -6.43 5.46 -3.66
C TYR A 30 -7.44 5.96 -4.68
N SER A 31 -8.45 6.67 -4.23
CA SER A 31 -9.54 7.14 -5.11
C SER A 31 -9.05 8.06 -6.22
N SER A 32 -8.04 8.87 -5.92
CA SER A 32 -7.50 9.82 -6.89
C SER A 32 -6.29 9.28 -7.62
N ALA A 33 -5.83 8.09 -7.28
CA ALA A 33 -4.67 7.50 -7.94
C ALA A 33 -5.03 7.00 -9.33
N GLY A 34 -4.06 7.08 -10.24
CA GLY A 34 -4.23 6.49 -11.55
C GLY A 34 -4.19 4.97 -11.50
N PRO A 35 -4.54 4.31 -12.63
CA PRO A 35 -4.60 2.85 -12.62
C PRO A 35 -3.26 2.19 -12.30
N GLU A 36 -2.16 2.80 -12.69
CA GLU A 36 -0.85 2.24 -12.38
C GLU A 36 -0.57 2.23 -10.89
N LEU A 37 -0.89 3.33 -10.20
CA LEU A 37 -0.68 3.40 -8.76
C LEU A 37 -1.62 2.46 -8.01
N LYS A 38 -2.85 2.32 -8.50
CA LYS A 38 -3.78 1.38 -7.90
C LYS A 38 -3.27 -0.05 -7.99
N ARG A 39 -2.75 -0.42 -9.15
CA ARG A 39 -2.18 -1.75 -9.34
C ARG A 39 -0.96 -1.97 -8.46
N ALA A 40 -0.11 -0.96 -8.36
CA ALA A 40 1.08 -1.06 -7.51
C ALA A 40 0.68 -1.26 -6.06
N PHE A 41 -0.29 -0.52 -5.58
CA PHE A 41 -0.77 -0.68 -4.21
C PHE A 41 -1.34 -2.08 -3.99
N GLU A 42 -2.12 -2.57 -4.93
CA GLU A 42 -2.70 -3.91 -4.81
C GLU A 42 -1.61 -4.98 -4.79
N SER A 43 -0.58 -4.82 -5.61
CA SER A 43 0.52 -5.79 -5.60
C SER A 43 1.30 -5.74 -4.30
N MET A 44 1.42 -4.56 -3.69
CA MET A 44 2.05 -4.45 -2.38
C MET A 44 1.28 -5.21 -1.31
N LEU A 45 -0.04 -5.23 -1.42
CA LEU A 45 -0.87 -5.96 -0.46
C LEU A 45 -0.72 -7.48 -0.60
N ASP A 46 -0.18 -7.95 -1.72
CA ASP A 46 0.11 -9.38 -1.90
C ASP A 46 1.44 -9.80 -1.26
N MET A 47 2.25 -8.85 -0.85
CA MET A 47 3.54 -9.14 -0.25
C MET A 47 3.37 -9.66 1.18
N GLN A 48 4.39 -10.38 1.64
CA GLN A 48 4.46 -10.77 3.04
C GLN A 48 4.67 -9.53 3.91
N ASP A 49 4.22 -9.62 5.15
CA ASP A 49 4.28 -8.48 6.06
C ASP A 49 5.71 -7.95 6.21
N SER A 50 6.69 -8.84 6.33
CA SER A 50 8.08 -8.42 6.50
C SER A 50 8.60 -7.64 5.30
N GLU A 51 8.25 -8.07 4.09
CA GLU A 51 8.66 -7.37 2.88
C GLU A 51 7.97 -6.02 2.77
N LEU A 52 6.67 -6.00 3.02
CA LEU A 52 5.90 -4.77 2.94
C LEU A 52 6.40 -3.76 3.97
N TYR A 53 6.66 -4.22 5.18
CA TYR A 53 7.17 -3.35 6.23
C TYR A 53 8.51 -2.74 5.85
N ALA A 54 9.43 -3.55 5.31
CA ALA A 54 10.73 -3.06 4.89
C ALA A 54 10.63 -1.98 3.82
N LEU A 55 9.71 -2.15 2.88
CA LEU A 55 9.47 -1.14 1.86
C LEU A 55 8.90 0.14 2.46
N LEU A 56 7.97 0.01 3.37
CA LEU A 56 7.30 1.17 3.94
C LEU A 56 8.20 1.99 4.86
N ILE A 57 9.09 1.34 5.61
CA ILE A 57 10.01 2.07 6.47
C ILE A 57 11.29 2.50 5.76
N GLY A 58 11.48 2.08 4.51
CA GLY A 58 12.59 2.55 3.69
C GLY A 58 13.87 1.75 3.79
N THR A 59 13.87 0.60 4.49
CA THR A 59 15.06 -0.26 4.55
C THR A 59 15.25 -1.08 3.29
N ARG A 60 14.21 -1.17 2.47
CA ARG A 60 14.25 -1.88 1.20
C ARG A 60 13.59 -1.01 0.14
N LYS A 61 14.14 -1.00 -1.06
CA LYS A 61 13.57 -0.24 -2.17
C LYS A 61 13.06 -1.18 -3.24
N SER A 62 11.95 -0.79 -3.85
CA SER A 62 11.38 -1.53 -4.97
C SER A 62 12.02 -1.08 -6.27
N HIS A 63 12.10 -1.99 -7.23
CA HIS A 63 12.49 -1.64 -8.59
C HIS A 63 11.34 -1.05 -9.38
N ASP A 64 10.12 -1.16 -8.86
CA ASP A 64 8.94 -0.65 -9.53
C ASP A 64 8.72 0.81 -9.12
N GLN A 65 8.76 1.70 -10.11
CA GLN A 65 8.58 3.13 -9.86
C GLN A 65 7.22 3.45 -9.26
N HIS A 66 6.20 2.71 -9.67
CA HIS A 66 4.86 2.94 -9.17
C HIS A 66 4.73 2.56 -7.70
N VAL A 67 5.37 1.47 -7.30
CA VAL A 67 5.43 1.08 -5.89
C VAL A 67 6.13 2.17 -5.08
N ASN A 68 7.24 2.68 -5.59
CA ASN A 68 7.95 3.75 -4.89
C ASN A 68 7.10 5.01 -4.75
N ARG A 69 6.27 5.31 -5.74
CA ARG A 69 5.35 6.45 -5.66
C ARG A 69 4.29 6.24 -4.61
N VAL A 70 3.76 5.02 -4.51
CA VAL A 70 2.78 4.70 -3.46
C VAL A 70 3.40 4.92 -2.09
N ILE A 71 4.63 4.44 -1.89
CA ILE A 71 5.33 4.62 -0.63
C ILE A 71 5.50 6.10 -0.31
N LYS A 72 5.87 6.88 -1.30
CA LYS A 72 6.04 8.32 -1.11
C LYS A 72 4.72 8.98 -0.70
N CYS A 73 3.63 8.60 -1.32
CA CYS A 73 2.31 9.12 -0.95
C CYS A 73 1.95 8.76 0.48
N ILE A 74 2.29 7.57 0.92
CA ILE A 74 1.99 7.15 2.28
C ILE A 74 2.75 8.01 3.29
N HIS A 75 3.99 8.38 2.98
CA HIS A 75 4.82 9.16 3.89
C HIS A 75 4.59 10.67 3.79
N ASP A 76 3.91 11.10 2.74
CA ASP A 76 3.51 12.50 2.65
C ASP A 76 2.28 12.74 3.49
#